data_c40763e9a2def713b5b5b3ae06bcd614
#
_entry.id   c40763e9a2def713b5b5b3ae06bcd614
#
_cell.length_a   1.000
_cell.length_b   1.000
_cell.length_c   1.000
_cell.angle_alpha   90.00
_cell.angle_beta   90.00
_cell.angle_gamma   90.00
#
_symmetry.space_group_name_H-M   'P 1'
#
loop_
_entity.id
_entity.type
_entity.pdbx_description
1 polymer ?
#
loop_
_entity_poly.entity_id
_entity_poly.type
_entity_poly.pdbx_seq_one_letter_code
_entity_poly.pdbx_strand_id
1 'polypeptide(L)'
;MILITGATGFVGNTLLQTCENVQACPSLKGVCFDGIKRIVEECGADTIIHTAAIADIGECEKNPESSYIANVQIPVYLAKAVKDTAKNIKLICFSSDQVYGGADGDFPYTEDMAKPQNVYAKHKLEMEERVLDILPNAVMLRAEWMYDYYLKKPNYFMNVINAKDSLSFSSRQYRGITYVKEVAENLENVISLVGGVYNFGSETTKSMYEITKEFLAVLGKAVPLYDAPPRPNLWMNCEKARKQGVVFDSVENALKRCAKDCGVLP
;
A
#
# COMPACT_ATOMS: atom_id res chain seq x y z
N MET A 1 15.83 13.09 -8.45
CA MET A 1 15.28 13.36 -7.09
C MET A 1 13.83 12.90 -7.03
N ILE A 2 13.41 12.28 -5.92
CA ILE A 2 12.06 11.71 -5.73
C ILE A 2 11.28 12.59 -4.77
N LEU A 3 10.08 13.04 -5.16
CA LEU A 3 9.15 13.77 -4.29
C LEU A 3 8.12 12.80 -3.72
N ILE A 4 7.96 12.79 -2.39
CA ILE A 4 7.06 11.87 -1.69
C ILE A 4 5.92 12.64 -1.03
N THR A 5 4.67 12.37 -1.42
CA THR A 5 3.50 12.84 -0.69
C THR A 5 3.13 11.82 0.40
N GLY A 6 2.48 12.26 1.47
CA GLY A 6 2.13 11.36 2.57
C GLY A 6 3.31 10.96 3.45
N ALA A 7 4.28 11.85 3.62
CA ALA A 7 5.53 11.69 4.37
C ALA A 7 5.36 11.15 5.82
N THR A 8 4.19 11.31 6.43
CA THR A 8 3.89 10.84 7.80
C THR A 8 3.21 9.46 7.85
N GLY A 9 2.90 8.87 6.70
CA GLY A 9 2.37 7.50 6.55
C GLY A 9 3.45 6.43 6.66
N PHE A 10 3.08 5.13 6.72
CA PHE A 10 4.05 4.02 6.77
C PHE A 10 5.03 4.08 5.60
N VAL A 11 4.54 4.04 4.38
CA VAL A 11 5.38 4.04 3.16
C VAL A 11 6.19 5.33 3.05
N GLY A 12 5.52 6.48 3.09
CA GLY A 12 6.20 7.76 2.90
C GLY A 12 7.30 8.02 3.93
N ASN A 13 7.04 7.69 5.21
CA ASN A 13 8.04 7.83 6.25
C ASN A 13 9.22 6.88 6.04
N THR A 14 8.96 5.61 5.73
CA THR A 14 10.03 4.63 5.49
C THR A 14 10.91 5.04 4.32
N LEU A 15 10.32 5.46 3.19
CA LEU A 15 11.09 5.93 2.03
C LEU A 15 11.98 7.13 2.39
N LEU A 16 11.45 8.08 3.17
CA LEU A 16 12.23 9.26 3.61
C LEU A 16 13.36 8.93 4.57
N GLN A 17 13.23 7.87 5.36
CA GLN A 17 14.26 7.48 6.34
C GLN A 17 15.33 6.57 5.74
N THR A 18 15.00 5.81 4.69
CA THR A 18 15.86 4.72 4.20
C THR A 18 16.41 4.93 2.80
N CYS A 19 15.80 5.80 1.99
CA CYS A 19 16.21 6.01 0.61
C CYS A 19 16.97 7.32 0.44
N GLU A 20 17.90 7.33 -0.51
CA GLU A 20 18.65 8.53 -0.89
C GLU A 20 17.88 9.35 -1.93
N ASN A 21 18.20 10.63 -2.05
CA ASN A 21 17.63 11.55 -3.03
C ASN A 21 16.10 11.67 -3.00
N VAL A 22 15.51 11.53 -1.80
CA VAL A 22 14.09 11.67 -1.55
C VAL A 22 13.77 12.95 -0.77
N GLN A 23 12.65 13.58 -1.09
CA GLN A 23 12.16 14.81 -0.43
C GLN A 23 10.68 14.68 -0.10
N ALA A 24 10.29 15.15 1.09
CA ALA A 24 8.90 15.23 1.47
C ALA A 24 8.18 16.35 0.71
N CYS A 25 7.05 16.02 0.10
CA CYS A 25 6.12 17.00 -0.43
C CYS A 25 5.39 17.71 0.72
N PRO A 26 5.16 19.03 0.66
CA PRO A 26 4.22 19.69 1.55
C PRO A 26 2.85 19.02 1.53
N SER A 27 2.06 19.22 2.60
CA SER A 27 0.68 18.68 2.63
C SER A 27 -0.14 19.23 1.47
N LEU A 28 -0.76 18.33 0.70
CA LEU A 28 -1.66 18.69 -0.40
C LEU A 28 -3.12 18.84 0.05
N LYS A 29 -3.41 18.65 1.34
CA LYS A 29 -4.77 18.80 1.87
C LYS A 29 -5.25 20.25 1.74
N GLY A 30 -6.35 20.45 1.03
CA GLY A 30 -6.93 21.78 0.78
C GLY A 30 -6.20 22.61 -0.28
N VAL A 31 -5.20 22.04 -0.96
CA VAL A 31 -4.47 22.73 -2.03
C VAL A 31 -5.25 22.60 -3.33
N CYS A 32 -5.54 23.73 -4.00
CA CYS A 32 -6.19 23.74 -5.31
C CYS A 32 -5.25 23.23 -6.42
N PHE A 33 -5.79 23.01 -7.62
CA PHE A 33 -5.01 22.51 -8.76
C PHE A 33 -3.80 23.40 -9.08
N ASP A 34 -3.96 24.72 -9.11
CA ASP A 34 -2.85 25.64 -9.43
C ASP A 34 -1.73 25.58 -8.38
N GLY A 35 -2.09 25.36 -7.11
CA GLY A 35 -1.11 25.16 -6.04
C GLY A 35 -0.33 23.86 -6.21
N ILE A 36 -1.01 22.75 -6.55
CA ILE A 36 -0.37 21.46 -6.85
C ILE A 36 0.52 21.57 -8.10
N LYS A 37 0.04 22.22 -9.14
CA LYS A 37 0.78 22.45 -10.37
C LYS A 37 2.11 23.20 -10.09
N ARG A 38 2.05 24.27 -9.30
CA ARG A 38 3.25 25.02 -8.90
C ARG A 38 4.25 24.13 -8.14
N ILE A 39 3.77 23.31 -7.19
CA ILE A 39 4.62 22.37 -6.45
C ILE A 39 5.33 21.41 -7.43
N VAL A 40 4.62 20.85 -8.40
CA VAL A 40 5.18 19.92 -9.40
C VAL A 40 6.19 20.64 -10.32
N GLU A 41 5.92 21.87 -10.73
CA GLU A 41 6.80 22.66 -11.58
C GLU A 41 8.10 23.04 -10.85
N GLU A 42 8.04 23.39 -9.58
CA GLU A 42 9.17 23.90 -8.79
C GLU A 42 9.98 22.79 -8.09
N CYS A 43 9.42 21.59 -7.86
CA CYS A 43 10.06 20.57 -7.03
C CYS A 43 11.36 19.99 -7.60
N GLY A 44 11.63 20.12 -8.91
CA GLY A 44 12.82 19.53 -9.54
C GLY A 44 12.89 18.01 -9.54
N ALA A 45 11.76 17.33 -9.24
CA ALA A 45 11.68 15.88 -9.20
C ALA A 45 11.55 15.27 -10.59
N ASP A 46 12.15 14.11 -10.78
CA ASP A 46 11.96 13.20 -11.92
C ASP A 46 10.97 12.07 -11.59
N THR A 47 10.70 11.89 -10.31
CA THR A 47 9.70 10.90 -9.85
C THR A 47 8.86 11.49 -8.72
N ILE A 48 7.55 11.28 -8.78
CA ILE A 48 6.61 11.60 -7.69
C ILE A 48 5.99 10.31 -7.22
N ILE A 49 6.12 10.01 -5.91
CA ILE A 49 5.47 8.85 -5.28
C ILE A 49 4.35 9.37 -4.39
N HIS A 50 3.12 9.08 -4.78
CA HIS A 50 1.92 9.49 -4.07
C HIS A 50 1.45 8.41 -3.12
N THR A 51 1.78 8.55 -1.82
CA THR A 51 1.35 7.64 -0.74
C THR A 51 0.28 8.24 0.17
N ALA A 52 -0.05 9.53 -0.01
CA ALA A 52 -1.07 10.21 0.78
C ALA A 52 -2.46 9.64 0.47
N ALA A 53 -3.21 9.27 1.51
CA ALA A 53 -4.56 8.75 1.40
C ALA A 53 -5.31 8.88 2.73
N ILE A 54 -6.64 8.89 2.67
CA ILE A 54 -7.50 8.49 3.79
C ILE A 54 -7.74 6.98 3.59
N ALA A 55 -7.06 6.14 4.39
CA ALA A 55 -7.06 4.69 4.22
C ALA A 55 -7.97 3.94 5.20
N ASP A 56 -8.56 4.62 6.18
CA ASP A 56 -9.54 4.04 7.07
C ASP A 56 -10.89 3.88 6.36
N ILE A 57 -11.34 2.63 6.18
CA ILE A 57 -12.58 2.31 5.47
C ILE A 57 -13.79 2.93 6.17
N GLY A 58 -13.84 2.87 7.51
CA GLY A 58 -14.93 3.43 8.29
C GLY A 58 -15.02 4.96 8.17
N GLU A 59 -13.88 5.64 8.11
CA GLU A 59 -13.81 7.08 7.88
C GLU A 59 -14.28 7.43 6.45
N CYS A 60 -13.87 6.65 5.45
CA CYS A 60 -14.31 6.86 4.06
C CYS A 60 -15.82 6.66 3.89
N GLU A 61 -16.42 5.67 4.57
CA GLU A 61 -17.88 5.47 4.57
C GLU A 61 -18.63 6.63 5.24
N LYS A 62 -18.10 7.17 6.34
CA LYS A 62 -18.72 8.29 7.05
C LYS A 62 -18.59 9.62 6.30
N ASN A 63 -17.45 9.83 5.65
CA ASN A 63 -17.07 11.08 4.99
C ASN A 63 -16.63 10.85 3.53
N PRO A 64 -17.53 10.38 2.64
CA PRO A 64 -17.18 9.99 1.27
C PRO A 64 -16.63 11.14 0.44
N GLU A 65 -17.10 12.38 0.66
CA GLU A 65 -16.60 13.57 -0.05
C GLU A 65 -15.13 13.86 0.31
N SER A 66 -14.78 13.85 1.61
CA SER A 66 -13.40 14.02 2.04
C SER A 66 -12.50 12.90 1.54
N SER A 67 -13.01 11.66 1.54
CA SER A 67 -12.34 10.51 0.96
C SER A 67 -12.10 10.68 -0.55
N TYR A 68 -13.10 11.18 -1.29
CA TYR A 68 -12.98 11.45 -2.72
C TYR A 68 -11.89 12.49 -3.02
N ILE A 69 -11.91 13.60 -2.29
CA ILE A 69 -10.89 14.65 -2.46
C ILE A 69 -9.49 14.08 -2.25
N ALA A 70 -9.28 13.33 -1.17
CA ALA A 70 -7.97 12.80 -0.83
C ALA A 70 -7.52 11.66 -1.74
N ASN A 71 -8.43 10.72 -2.07
CA ASN A 71 -8.08 9.47 -2.74
C ASN A 71 -8.26 9.50 -4.26
N VAL A 72 -9.00 10.48 -4.80
CA VAL A 72 -9.22 10.62 -6.26
C VAL A 72 -8.75 11.98 -6.77
N GLN A 73 -9.27 13.07 -6.21
CA GLN A 73 -9.05 14.40 -6.78
C GLN A 73 -7.59 14.84 -6.72
N ILE A 74 -6.92 14.66 -5.57
CA ILE A 74 -5.51 15.04 -5.41
C ILE A 74 -4.60 14.26 -6.39
N PRO A 75 -4.63 12.91 -6.47
CA PRO A 75 -3.81 12.19 -7.45
C PRO A 75 -4.16 12.53 -8.91
N VAL A 76 -5.41 12.82 -9.23
CA VAL A 76 -5.81 13.32 -10.56
C VAL A 76 -5.20 14.70 -10.82
N TYR A 77 -5.15 15.59 -9.84
CA TYR A 77 -4.46 16.87 -9.98
C TYR A 77 -2.95 16.71 -10.16
N LEU A 78 -2.31 15.78 -9.45
CA LEU A 78 -0.90 15.45 -9.67
C LEU A 78 -0.67 14.94 -11.10
N ALA A 79 -1.50 14.04 -11.62
CA ALA A 79 -1.39 13.53 -12.99
C ALA A 79 -1.53 14.66 -14.04
N LYS A 80 -2.50 15.55 -13.86
CA LYS A 80 -2.69 16.72 -14.73
C LYS A 80 -1.48 17.66 -14.67
N ALA A 81 -1.00 17.95 -13.46
CA ALA A 81 0.16 18.83 -13.27
C ALA A 81 1.42 18.24 -13.93
N VAL A 82 1.66 16.92 -13.77
CA VAL A 82 2.76 16.23 -14.44
C VAL A 82 2.62 16.29 -15.96
N LYS A 83 1.42 16.05 -16.50
CA LYS A 83 1.13 16.14 -17.95
C LYS A 83 1.37 17.55 -18.51
N ASP A 84 1.02 18.58 -17.75
CA ASP A 84 1.15 19.98 -18.15
C ASP A 84 2.61 20.46 -18.12
N THR A 85 3.51 19.78 -17.40
CA THR A 85 4.92 20.13 -17.43
C THR A 85 5.58 19.61 -18.70
N ALA A 86 6.60 20.32 -19.20
CA ALA A 86 7.45 19.80 -20.27
C ALA A 86 8.49 18.77 -19.78
N LYS A 87 8.44 18.39 -18.48
CA LYS A 87 9.38 17.49 -17.84
C LYS A 87 8.89 16.04 -17.93
N ASN A 88 9.83 15.11 -18.07
CA ASN A 88 9.53 13.69 -18.01
C ASN A 88 9.50 13.22 -16.55
N ILE A 89 8.40 13.48 -15.85
CA ILE A 89 8.20 13.08 -14.45
C ILE A 89 7.45 11.76 -14.39
N LYS A 90 8.00 10.76 -13.69
CA LYS A 90 7.32 9.50 -13.39
C LYS A 90 6.36 9.71 -12.23
N LEU A 91 5.08 9.35 -12.41
CA LEU A 91 4.10 9.36 -11.33
C LEU A 91 3.79 7.92 -10.89
N ILE A 92 3.94 7.65 -9.60
CA ILE A 92 3.63 6.36 -8.96
C ILE A 92 2.62 6.62 -7.85
N CYS A 93 1.45 5.96 -7.92
CA CYS A 93 0.38 6.10 -6.95
C CYS A 93 0.12 4.80 -6.22
N PHE A 94 -0.03 4.86 -4.89
CA PHE A 94 -0.45 3.72 -4.08
C PHE A 94 -1.97 3.57 -4.12
N SER A 95 -2.41 2.47 -4.72
CA SER A 95 -3.77 1.94 -4.66
C SER A 95 -3.88 0.90 -3.53
N SER A 96 -4.84 -0.03 -3.59
CA SER A 96 -5.10 -0.96 -2.50
C SER A 96 -5.64 -2.31 -2.97
N ASP A 97 -5.31 -3.37 -2.24
CA ASP A 97 -5.93 -4.71 -2.34
C ASP A 97 -7.44 -4.69 -2.09
N GLN A 98 -7.97 -3.66 -1.42
CA GLN A 98 -9.40 -3.50 -1.15
C GLN A 98 -10.26 -3.45 -2.42
N VAL A 99 -9.66 -3.16 -3.57
CA VAL A 99 -10.36 -3.20 -4.87
C VAL A 99 -10.87 -4.61 -5.22
N TYR A 100 -10.37 -5.65 -4.55
CA TYR A 100 -10.82 -7.04 -4.72
C TYR A 100 -11.89 -7.50 -3.74
N GLY A 101 -12.38 -6.62 -2.84
CA GLY A 101 -13.30 -7.00 -1.77
C GLY A 101 -14.61 -7.66 -2.21
N GLY A 102 -15.01 -7.49 -3.47
CA GLY A 102 -16.16 -8.14 -4.10
C GLY A 102 -15.80 -9.02 -5.28
N ALA A 103 -14.52 -9.35 -5.47
CA ALA A 103 -14.09 -10.17 -6.59
C ALA A 103 -14.75 -11.55 -6.56
N ASP A 104 -15.22 -11.97 -7.73
CA ASP A 104 -15.78 -13.31 -7.95
C ASP A 104 -14.68 -14.22 -8.54
N GLY A 105 -14.80 -15.51 -8.31
CA GLY A 105 -13.87 -16.50 -8.84
C GLY A 105 -12.78 -16.91 -7.87
N ASP A 106 -11.86 -17.71 -8.39
CA ASP A 106 -10.77 -18.27 -7.59
C ASP A 106 -9.66 -17.24 -7.40
N PHE A 107 -9.10 -17.21 -6.21
CA PHE A 107 -7.90 -16.42 -5.89
C PHE A 107 -6.63 -17.29 -6.08
N PRO A 108 -5.42 -16.70 -6.26
CA PRO A 108 -5.08 -15.27 -6.11
C PRO A 108 -5.56 -14.41 -7.30
N TYR A 109 -6.03 -13.19 -6.98
CA TYR A 109 -6.61 -12.27 -7.95
C TYR A 109 -5.56 -11.58 -8.83
N THR A 110 -5.82 -11.53 -10.12
CA THR A 110 -5.06 -10.75 -11.11
C THR A 110 -5.61 -9.33 -11.25
N GLU A 111 -4.87 -8.44 -11.90
CA GLU A 111 -5.19 -7.01 -11.94
C GLU A 111 -6.53 -6.69 -12.66
N ASP A 112 -7.00 -7.56 -13.53
CA ASP A 112 -8.28 -7.46 -14.24
C ASP A 112 -9.51 -7.87 -13.43
N MET A 113 -9.32 -8.46 -12.23
CA MET A 113 -10.40 -8.99 -11.40
C MET A 113 -10.93 -8.00 -10.34
N ALA A 114 -10.60 -6.71 -10.44
CA ALA A 114 -11.03 -5.70 -9.47
C ALA A 114 -12.56 -5.56 -9.43
N LYS A 115 -13.14 -5.65 -8.22
CA LYS A 115 -14.56 -5.47 -7.93
C LYS A 115 -14.75 -4.84 -6.55
N PRO A 116 -14.63 -3.50 -6.43
CA PRO A 116 -14.65 -2.82 -5.15
C PRO A 116 -16.03 -2.86 -4.50
N GLN A 117 -16.09 -3.07 -3.16
CA GLN A 117 -17.33 -3.10 -2.41
C GLN A 117 -17.57 -1.87 -1.54
N ASN A 118 -16.50 -1.28 -0.97
CA ASN A 118 -16.59 -0.16 -0.06
C ASN A 118 -16.18 1.18 -0.75
N VAL A 119 -16.50 2.30 -0.12
CA VAL A 119 -16.22 3.66 -0.64
C VAL A 119 -14.73 3.86 -0.89
N TYR A 120 -13.88 3.44 0.05
CA TYR A 120 -12.43 3.54 -0.12
C TYR A 120 -11.94 2.80 -1.37
N ALA A 121 -12.34 1.55 -1.53
CA ALA A 121 -11.96 0.73 -2.68
C ALA A 121 -12.46 1.29 -4.02
N LYS A 122 -13.71 1.80 -4.06
CA LYS A 122 -14.27 2.48 -5.25
C LYS A 122 -13.45 3.71 -5.62
N HIS A 123 -13.10 4.53 -4.64
CA HIS A 123 -12.26 5.71 -4.87
C HIS A 123 -10.85 5.32 -5.35
N LYS A 124 -10.27 4.24 -4.81
CA LYS A 124 -8.96 3.78 -5.27
C LYS A 124 -9.01 3.27 -6.72
N LEU A 125 -10.03 2.52 -7.09
CA LEU A 125 -10.20 2.06 -8.47
C LEU A 125 -10.46 3.24 -9.43
N GLU A 126 -11.32 4.19 -9.06
CA GLU A 126 -11.56 5.41 -9.87
C GLU A 126 -10.28 6.25 -10.01
N MET A 127 -9.46 6.33 -8.97
CA MET A 127 -8.16 6.99 -9.05
C MET A 127 -7.26 6.33 -10.09
N GLU A 128 -7.16 4.98 -10.09
CA GLU A 128 -6.35 4.24 -11.08
C GLU A 128 -6.79 4.59 -12.51
N GLU A 129 -8.07 4.46 -12.79
CA GLU A 129 -8.65 4.71 -14.12
C GLU A 129 -8.37 6.14 -14.58
N ARG A 130 -8.72 7.14 -13.76
CA ARG A 130 -8.60 8.55 -14.12
C ARG A 130 -7.16 9.04 -14.26
N VAL A 131 -6.27 8.53 -13.42
CA VAL A 131 -4.84 8.88 -13.52
C VAL A 131 -4.24 8.28 -14.78
N LEU A 132 -4.54 7.02 -15.10
CA LEU A 132 -4.03 6.37 -16.30
C LEU A 132 -4.61 6.96 -17.60
N ASP A 133 -5.85 7.40 -17.60
CA ASP A 133 -6.45 8.14 -18.75
C ASP A 133 -5.70 9.46 -19.03
N ILE A 134 -5.22 10.13 -18.00
CA ILE A 134 -4.47 11.38 -18.13
C ILE A 134 -3.00 11.12 -18.46
N LEU A 135 -2.39 10.17 -17.78
CA LEU A 135 -0.95 9.86 -17.80
C LEU A 135 -0.73 8.34 -17.93
N PRO A 136 -0.79 7.79 -19.16
CA PRO A 136 -0.72 6.33 -19.38
C PRO A 136 0.59 5.66 -18.90
N ASN A 137 1.67 6.45 -18.72
CA ASN A 137 2.94 5.97 -18.18
C ASN A 137 3.03 5.99 -16.65
N ALA A 138 1.96 6.43 -15.95
CA ALA A 138 1.89 6.35 -14.50
C ALA A 138 1.82 4.89 -14.03
N VAL A 139 2.26 4.64 -12.79
CA VAL A 139 2.23 3.31 -12.16
C VAL A 139 1.27 3.33 -10.98
N MET A 140 0.33 2.38 -10.97
CA MET A 140 -0.63 2.16 -9.89
C MET A 140 -0.23 0.90 -9.13
N LEU A 141 0.08 1.03 -7.84
CA LEU A 141 0.46 -0.08 -6.98
C LEU A 141 -0.71 -0.46 -6.07
N ARG A 142 -1.37 -1.59 -6.33
CA ARG A 142 -2.36 -2.16 -5.42
C ARG A 142 -1.64 -2.78 -4.24
N ALA A 143 -1.45 -1.98 -3.22
CA ALA A 143 -0.70 -2.36 -2.04
C ALA A 143 -1.57 -3.11 -1.04
N GLU A 144 -0.98 -4.06 -0.34
CA GLU A 144 -1.58 -4.83 0.73
C GLU A 144 -1.58 -4.06 2.06
N TRP A 145 -2.09 -4.69 3.11
CA TRP A 145 -1.99 -4.18 4.47
C TRP A 145 -0.51 -4.16 4.92
N MET A 146 0.05 -2.96 5.05
CA MET A 146 1.45 -2.77 5.40
C MET A 146 1.66 -2.69 6.91
N TYR A 147 2.81 -3.19 7.36
CA TYR A 147 3.21 -3.14 8.76
C TYR A 147 4.68 -2.77 8.91
N ASP A 148 5.02 -2.20 10.05
CA ASP A 148 6.36 -2.06 10.57
C ASP A 148 6.36 -2.01 12.12
N TYR A 149 7.54 -1.88 12.70
CA TYR A 149 7.73 -1.70 14.14
C TYR A 149 8.16 -0.27 14.50
N TYR A 150 8.59 0.51 13.53
CA TYR A 150 9.21 1.82 13.74
C TYR A 150 8.18 2.91 14.04
N LEU A 151 7.16 3.02 13.21
CA LEU A 151 6.04 3.90 13.47
C LEU A 151 5.11 3.26 14.50
N LYS A 152 4.95 3.88 15.66
CA LYS A 152 4.06 3.41 16.74
C LYS A 152 2.58 3.60 16.38
N LYS A 153 2.19 3.19 15.16
CA LYS A 153 0.80 3.17 14.69
C LYS A 153 0.26 1.74 14.76
N PRO A 154 -1.05 1.56 15.06
CA PRO A 154 -1.67 0.24 15.02
C PRO A 154 -1.47 -0.43 13.65
N ASN A 155 -0.94 -1.63 13.66
CA ASN A 155 -0.76 -2.48 12.48
C ASN A 155 -0.74 -3.95 12.91
N TYR A 156 -0.78 -4.87 11.95
CA TYR A 156 -0.82 -6.30 12.23
C TYR A 156 0.35 -6.77 13.13
N PHE A 157 1.58 -6.42 12.76
CA PHE A 157 2.78 -6.85 13.49
C PHE A 157 2.74 -6.38 14.95
N MET A 158 2.51 -5.07 15.17
CA MET A 158 2.41 -4.50 16.51
C MET A 158 1.27 -5.08 17.33
N ASN A 159 0.13 -5.41 16.69
CA ASN A 159 -0.99 -6.08 17.35
C ASN A 159 -0.57 -7.47 17.88
N VAL A 160 0.12 -8.28 17.06
CA VAL A 160 0.53 -9.62 17.45
C VAL A 160 1.65 -9.61 18.50
N ILE A 161 2.69 -8.80 18.32
CA ILE A 161 3.81 -8.79 19.29
C ILE A 161 3.42 -8.22 20.65
N ASN A 162 2.43 -7.32 20.71
CA ASN A 162 1.95 -6.73 21.96
C ASN A 162 0.74 -7.45 22.57
N ALA A 163 0.22 -8.49 21.91
CA ALA A 163 -0.94 -9.23 22.40
C ALA A 163 -0.66 -9.87 23.76
N LYS A 164 -1.58 -9.67 24.72
CA LYS A 164 -1.51 -10.20 26.10
C LYS A 164 -2.67 -11.16 26.39
N ASP A 165 -3.87 -10.85 25.89
CA ASP A 165 -5.09 -11.59 26.24
C ASP A 165 -5.45 -12.62 25.16
N SER A 166 -5.94 -12.16 24.02
CA SER A 166 -6.30 -13.03 22.90
C SER A 166 -6.22 -12.31 21.57
N LEU A 167 -6.14 -13.08 20.49
CA LEU A 167 -6.23 -12.60 19.12
C LEU A 167 -7.35 -13.32 18.39
N SER A 168 -7.88 -12.68 17.34
CA SER A 168 -8.93 -13.27 16.50
C SER A 168 -8.67 -12.92 15.04
N PHE A 169 -8.43 -13.97 14.22
CA PHE A 169 -8.20 -13.88 12.78
C PHE A 169 -8.95 -15.01 12.07
N SER A 170 -9.42 -14.79 10.84
CA SER A 170 -10.23 -15.76 10.13
C SER A 170 -9.41 -16.83 9.44
N SER A 171 -9.78 -18.09 9.63
CA SER A 171 -9.26 -19.25 8.89
C SER A 171 -9.72 -19.29 7.42
N ARG A 172 -10.68 -18.42 7.06
CA ARG A 172 -11.26 -18.29 5.72
C ARG A 172 -10.96 -16.96 5.05
N GLN A 173 -10.03 -16.19 5.59
CA GLN A 173 -9.53 -14.96 4.97
C GLN A 173 -8.10 -15.17 4.48
N TYR A 174 -7.91 -15.07 3.17
CA TYR A 174 -6.61 -15.13 2.51
C TYR A 174 -6.25 -13.75 2.00
N ARG A 175 -5.07 -13.28 2.38
CA ARG A 175 -4.47 -12.02 1.90
C ARG A 175 -3.01 -11.97 2.28
N GLY A 176 -2.21 -11.25 1.52
CA GLY A 176 -0.88 -10.87 1.95
C GLY A 176 -0.90 -9.71 2.95
N ILE A 177 0.21 -9.58 3.66
CA ILE A 177 0.57 -8.43 4.50
C ILE A 177 2.05 -8.13 4.27
N THR A 178 2.40 -6.87 4.09
CA THR A 178 3.73 -6.49 3.59
C THR A 178 4.54 -5.72 4.62
N TYR A 179 5.77 -6.15 4.85
CA TYR A 179 6.75 -5.39 5.64
C TYR A 179 7.19 -4.16 4.85
N VAL A 180 6.90 -2.97 5.36
CA VAL A 180 7.09 -1.72 4.62
C VAL A 180 8.54 -1.45 4.22
N LYS A 181 9.52 -1.99 4.94
CA LYS A 181 10.95 -1.91 4.58
C LYS A 181 11.22 -2.48 3.19
N GLU A 182 10.53 -3.55 2.81
CA GLU A 182 10.69 -4.17 1.48
C GLU A 182 10.18 -3.27 0.35
N VAL A 183 9.28 -2.34 0.64
CA VAL A 183 8.87 -1.31 -0.34
C VAL A 183 10.05 -0.41 -0.68
N ALA A 184 10.83 0.00 0.31
CA ALA A 184 12.03 0.81 0.09
C ALA A 184 13.12 0.03 -0.66
N GLU A 185 13.30 -1.24 -0.35
CA GLU A 185 14.26 -2.13 -1.02
C GLU A 185 13.90 -2.38 -2.50
N ASN A 186 12.61 -2.31 -2.85
CA ASN A 186 12.12 -2.42 -4.22
C ASN A 186 12.03 -1.08 -4.97
N LEU A 187 12.42 0.04 -4.38
CA LEU A 187 12.15 1.37 -4.92
C LEU A 187 12.66 1.57 -6.35
N GLU A 188 13.87 1.15 -6.66
CA GLU A 188 14.46 1.29 -7.99
C GLU A 188 13.70 0.47 -9.04
N ASN A 189 13.33 -0.76 -8.69
CA ASN A 189 12.51 -1.62 -9.57
C ASN A 189 11.13 -1.02 -9.79
N VAL A 190 10.51 -0.45 -8.75
CA VAL A 190 9.20 0.23 -8.83
C VAL A 190 9.27 1.46 -9.75
N ILE A 191 10.32 2.26 -9.67
CA ILE A 191 10.52 3.41 -10.56
C ILE A 191 10.69 2.96 -12.02
N SER A 192 11.29 1.80 -12.24
CA SER A 192 11.54 1.23 -13.57
C SER A 192 10.31 0.54 -14.19
N LEU A 193 9.23 0.30 -13.44
CA LEU A 193 8.02 -0.34 -13.96
C LEU A 193 7.45 0.42 -15.16
N VAL A 194 6.98 -0.30 -16.16
CA VAL A 194 6.20 0.28 -17.26
C VAL A 194 4.85 0.80 -16.73
N GLY A 195 4.29 1.83 -17.34
CA GLY A 195 2.99 2.37 -16.93
C GLY A 195 1.89 1.29 -16.86
N GLY A 196 1.00 1.41 -15.88
CA GLY A 196 -0.10 0.47 -15.66
C GLY A 196 -0.33 0.11 -14.20
N VAL A 197 -1.22 -0.88 -13.97
CA VAL A 197 -1.60 -1.36 -12.64
C VAL A 197 -0.81 -2.61 -12.28
N TYR A 198 -0.39 -2.71 -11.02
CA TYR A 198 0.38 -3.83 -10.47
C TYR A 198 -0.12 -4.22 -9.09
N ASN A 199 -0.33 -5.50 -8.87
CA ASN A 199 -0.44 -6.07 -7.54
C ASN A 199 0.93 -5.99 -6.85
N PHE A 200 0.96 -5.56 -5.58
CA PHE A 200 2.18 -5.12 -4.94
C PHE A 200 2.23 -5.51 -3.46
N GLY A 201 3.00 -6.51 -3.13
CA GLY A 201 3.17 -6.98 -1.76
C GLY A 201 3.67 -8.42 -1.64
N SER A 202 3.70 -8.91 -0.41
CA SER A 202 4.16 -10.24 -0.02
C SER A 202 3.09 -11.30 -0.26
N GLU A 203 3.45 -12.42 -0.84
CA GLU A 203 2.51 -13.52 -1.13
C GLU A 203 2.53 -14.59 -0.02
N THR A 204 1.40 -15.28 0.16
CA THR A 204 1.25 -16.42 1.05
C THR A 204 0.15 -17.35 0.52
N THR A 205 0.22 -18.62 0.84
CA THR A 205 -0.86 -19.61 0.58
C THR A 205 -1.70 -19.89 1.80
N LYS A 206 -1.47 -19.16 2.91
CA LYS A 206 -2.09 -19.39 4.21
C LYS A 206 -3.15 -18.36 4.53
N SER A 207 -4.14 -18.77 5.31
CA SER A 207 -5.13 -17.86 5.89
C SER A 207 -4.49 -16.96 6.96
N MET A 208 -5.14 -15.85 7.27
CA MET A 208 -4.71 -14.94 8.35
C MET A 208 -4.62 -15.64 9.71
N TYR A 209 -5.49 -16.65 9.96
CA TYR A 209 -5.41 -17.48 11.16
C TYR A 209 -4.12 -18.31 11.20
N GLU A 210 -3.79 -19.02 10.11
CA GLU A 210 -2.60 -19.86 10.01
C GLU A 210 -1.31 -19.03 10.10
N ILE A 211 -1.23 -17.90 9.40
CA ILE A 211 -0.12 -16.94 9.50
C ILE A 211 0.09 -16.53 10.95
N THR A 212 -1.00 -16.12 11.62
CA THR A 212 -0.92 -15.65 13.01
C THR A 212 -0.50 -16.76 13.97
N LYS A 213 -1.05 -17.98 13.79
CA LYS A 213 -0.69 -19.15 14.58
C LYS A 213 0.80 -19.50 14.48
N GLU A 214 1.32 -19.52 13.26
CA GLU A 214 2.75 -19.80 13.03
C GLU A 214 3.63 -18.67 13.56
N PHE A 215 3.23 -17.42 13.37
CA PHE A 215 4.02 -16.31 13.89
C PHE A 215 4.05 -16.26 15.42
N LEU A 216 2.94 -16.56 16.11
CA LEU A 216 2.91 -16.73 17.57
C LEU A 216 3.85 -17.85 18.03
N ALA A 217 3.89 -18.99 17.32
CA ALA A 217 4.80 -20.09 17.63
C ALA A 217 6.27 -19.66 17.45
N VAL A 218 6.59 -18.93 16.38
CA VAL A 218 7.94 -18.36 16.16
C VAL A 218 8.35 -17.40 17.27
N LEU A 219 7.41 -16.61 17.79
CA LEU A 219 7.65 -15.67 18.90
C LEU A 219 7.69 -16.34 20.28
N GLY A 220 7.39 -17.65 20.38
CA GLY A 220 7.25 -18.35 21.65
C GLY A 220 6.10 -17.82 22.53
N LYS A 221 5.07 -17.24 21.93
CA LYS A 221 3.94 -16.62 22.65
C LYS A 221 2.77 -17.58 22.80
N ALA A 222 2.31 -17.79 24.03
CA ALA A 222 1.13 -18.57 24.37
C ALA A 222 -0.13 -17.71 24.47
N VAL A 223 -0.45 -16.98 23.42
CA VAL A 223 -1.66 -16.13 23.34
C VAL A 223 -2.78 -16.94 22.68
N PRO A 224 -4.00 -17.04 23.29
CA PRO A 224 -5.13 -17.68 22.67
C PRO A 224 -5.49 -17.05 21.32
N LEU A 225 -5.65 -17.88 20.28
CA LEU A 225 -6.03 -17.44 18.93
C LEU A 225 -7.38 -18.07 18.57
N TYR A 226 -8.36 -17.23 18.30
CA TYR A 226 -9.72 -17.62 17.93
C TYR A 226 -9.97 -17.43 16.43
N ASP A 227 -10.75 -18.33 15.83
CA ASP A 227 -11.20 -18.20 14.45
C ASP A 227 -12.30 -17.12 14.36
N ALA A 228 -12.01 -16.06 13.60
CA ALA A 228 -12.93 -14.97 13.37
C ALA A 228 -13.97 -15.31 12.28
N PRO A 229 -15.12 -14.63 12.22
CA PRO A 229 -16.03 -14.73 11.09
C PRO A 229 -15.33 -14.47 9.75
N PRO A 230 -15.84 -15.05 8.65
CA PRO A 230 -15.28 -14.82 7.32
C PRO A 230 -15.22 -13.34 6.96
N ARG A 231 -14.16 -12.98 6.26
CA ARG A 231 -13.98 -11.67 5.62
C ARG A 231 -13.63 -11.87 4.15
N PRO A 232 -13.81 -10.86 3.30
CA PRO A 232 -13.41 -10.95 1.90
C PRO A 232 -11.95 -11.39 1.75
N ASN A 233 -11.70 -12.26 0.79
CA ASN A 233 -10.34 -12.57 0.37
C ASN A 233 -9.77 -11.39 -0.43
N LEU A 234 -8.50 -11.09 -0.20
CA LEU A 234 -7.77 -10.02 -0.86
C LEU A 234 -6.41 -10.54 -1.36
N TRP A 235 -6.30 -11.85 -1.56
CA TRP A 235 -5.06 -12.48 -2.00
C TRP A 235 -4.78 -12.15 -3.46
N MET A 236 -3.70 -11.44 -3.66
CA MET A 236 -3.26 -10.97 -4.98
C MET A 236 -2.20 -11.88 -5.60
N ASN A 237 -2.26 -12.02 -6.91
CA ASN A 237 -1.16 -12.57 -7.71
C ASN A 237 -0.21 -11.43 -8.09
N CYS A 238 0.99 -11.43 -7.52
CA CYS A 238 2.00 -10.40 -7.77
C CYS A 238 2.98 -10.75 -8.92
N GLU A 239 2.68 -11.77 -9.74
CA GLU A 239 3.56 -12.25 -10.81
C GLU A 239 3.93 -11.17 -11.83
N LYS A 240 3.00 -10.28 -12.18
CA LYS A 240 3.22 -9.18 -13.13
C LYS A 240 4.33 -8.23 -12.66
N ALA A 241 4.32 -7.83 -11.38
CA ALA A 241 5.36 -7.00 -10.79
C ALA A 241 6.67 -7.77 -10.64
N ARG A 242 6.61 -9.04 -10.21
CA ARG A 242 7.78 -9.91 -10.04
C ARG A 242 8.53 -10.14 -11.35
N LYS A 243 7.85 -10.29 -12.49
CA LYS A 243 8.48 -10.39 -13.83
C LYS A 243 9.26 -9.13 -14.23
N GLN A 244 9.02 -8.00 -13.57
CA GLN A 244 9.73 -6.74 -13.77
C GLN A 244 10.72 -6.42 -12.63
N GLY A 245 11.09 -7.42 -11.83
CA GLY A 245 12.13 -7.32 -10.80
C GLY A 245 11.63 -6.84 -9.43
N VAL A 246 10.33 -6.59 -9.24
CA VAL A 246 9.77 -6.25 -7.92
C VAL A 246 9.53 -7.53 -7.15
N VAL A 247 10.33 -7.78 -6.12
CA VAL A 247 10.34 -9.04 -5.36
C VAL A 247 10.16 -8.77 -3.87
N PHE A 248 9.20 -9.45 -3.26
CA PHE A 248 8.96 -9.45 -1.82
C PHE A 248 9.26 -10.84 -1.24
N ASP A 249 9.66 -10.88 0.03
CA ASP A 249 9.66 -12.12 0.80
C ASP A 249 8.23 -12.67 0.94
N SER A 250 8.10 -13.97 1.24
CA SER A 250 6.81 -14.49 1.70
C SER A 250 6.39 -13.80 3.00
N VAL A 251 5.08 -13.71 3.24
CA VAL A 251 4.53 -13.12 4.48
C VAL A 251 5.24 -13.67 5.72
N GLU A 252 5.45 -14.99 5.78
CA GLU A 252 6.07 -15.68 6.92
C GLU A 252 7.54 -15.28 7.13
N ASN A 253 8.29 -15.11 6.03
CA ASN A 253 9.68 -14.68 6.10
C ASN A 253 9.80 -13.20 6.45
N ALA A 254 8.98 -12.35 5.85
CA ALA A 254 8.93 -10.93 6.13
C ALA A 254 8.58 -10.63 7.60
N LEU A 255 7.64 -11.39 8.20
CA LEU A 255 7.30 -11.30 9.62
C LEU A 255 8.48 -11.66 10.54
N LYS A 256 9.18 -12.77 10.23
CA LYS A 256 10.39 -13.18 10.98
C LYS A 256 11.49 -12.12 10.86
N ARG A 257 11.70 -11.59 9.66
CA ARG A 257 12.66 -10.51 9.40
C ARG A 257 12.32 -9.25 10.19
N CYS A 258 11.07 -8.80 10.17
CA CYS A 258 10.63 -7.65 10.96
C CYS A 258 10.84 -7.89 12.47
N ALA A 259 10.57 -9.11 12.97
CA ALA A 259 10.79 -9.46 14.38
C ALA A 259 12.28 -9.49 14.77
N LYS A 260 13.18 -9.84 13.86
CA LYS A 260 14.63 -9.71 14.04
C LYS A 260 15.08 -8.24 14.02
N ASP A 261 14.62 -7.49 13.04
CA ASP A 261 14.96 -6.06 12.89
C ASP A 261 14.55 -5.22 14.12
N CYS A 262 13.45 -5.57 14.79
CA CYS A 262 13.02 -4.90 16.01
C CYS A 262 13.58 -5.50 17.33
N GLY A 263 14.42 -6.54 17.25
CA GLY A 263 15.06 -7.18 18.40
C GLY A 263 14.13 -8.08 19.23
N VAL A 264 12.97 -8.48 18.70
CA VAL A 264 12.05 -9.44 19.35
C VAL A 264 12.53 -10.88 19.14
N LEU A 265 13.17 -11.15 18.01
CA LEU A 265 13.87 -12.41 17.72
C LEU A 265 15.38 -12.17 17.63
N PRO A 266 16.20 -13.20 17.94
CA PRO A 266 17.66 -13.15 17.79
C PRO A 266 18.11 -13.11 16.33
#